data_9390265992344bda640a4bfe41f77868
#
_entry.id   9390265992344bda640a4bfe41f77868
#
_cell.length_a   1.000
_cell.length_b   1.000
_cell.length_c   1.000
_cell.angle_alpha   90.00
_cell.angle_beta   90.00
_cell.angle_gamma   90.00
#
_symmetry.space_group_name_H-M   'P 1'
#
loop_
_entity.id
_entity.type
_entity.pdbx_description
1 polymer ?
#
loop_
_entity_poly.entity_id
_entity_poly.type
_entity_poly.pdbx_seq_one_letter_code
_entity_poly.pdbx_strand_id
1 'polypeptide(L)'
;MQFMTNGFLRGLTMAGALFLGLGRASLSTAETPGAGPAADARGTIDQPLQQKIEALAAVHKGRVTLYATQLNTGKTVSLDADRPVQTASVIKLAILFEAMEQVRAGKARWDEKLTLAKGDGVSGSGVLTFFDTPLTLTLKDVLTMMVIVSDNTATNLGIDRFGVSAVNARIAWLGLKDTHLYKKIGKPATEPMPADQPKFGLGKTTAHEMETVMERIGRCQLAGPGESAEPGDEAICRTALTMLRNQFYRNTIPRYLEKLDSSETGSGIASKTGSLNAVRNDVAIIAGKSGPMIVSIFTDENEDKSWTADNEAEMMIARLAKEIVETWSPAGLDGKALVPGLGLDAGSSSGASK
;
A
#
# COMPACT_ATOMS: atom_id res chain seq x y z
N MET A 1 -0.99 71.39 -18.26
CA MET A 1 0.26 72.18 -18.32
C MET A 1 1.33 71.18 -18.68
N GLN A 2 1.60 70.92 -20.01
CA GLN A 2 2.60 71.61 -20.85
C GLN A 2 4.00 71.59 -20.20
N PHE A 3 5.10 71.07 -20.79
CA PHE A 3 5.63 71.09 -22.19
C PHE A 3 6.74 69.99 -22.21
N MET A 4 6.91 69.13 -23.23
CA MET A 4 7.76 69.32 -24.43
C MET A 4 9.22 69.76 -24.12
N THR A 5 10.22 69.03 -24.61
CA THR A 5 10.81 69.01 -25.97
C THR A 5 12.05 68.15 -26.02
N ASN A 6 12.17 67.31 -27.03
CA ASN A 6 13.13 67.30 -28.18
C ASN A 6 14.63 67.45 -27.96
N GLY A 7 15.37 66.57 -28.65
CA GLY A 7 16.71 66.86 -29.15
C GLY A 7 17.54 65.65 -29.59
N PHE A 8 17.44 65.26 -30.84
CA PHE A 8 18.41 65.18 -31.95
C PHE A 8 19.71 64.35 -31.78
N LEU A 9 19.78 63.26 -32.52
CA LEU A 9 20.65 62.85 -33.65
C LEU A 9 22.15 63.08 -33.58
N ARG A 10 22.93 61.99 -33.80
CA ARG A 10 24.02 61.72 -34.77
C ARG A 10 24.66 60.40 -34.34
N GLY A 11 24.68 59.36 -35.03
CA GLY A 11 25.17 58.90 -36.28
C GLY A 11 26.66 58.60 -36.26
N LEU A 12 27.05 57.32 -36.15
CA LEU A 12 28.33 56.85 -36.73
C LEU A 12 28.20 55.35 -37.07
N THR A 13 28.30 55.05 -38.32
CA THR A 13 28.45 53.73 -38.93
C THR A 13 29.87 53.23 -38.71
N MET A 14 30.00 51.92 -38.29
CA MET A 14 31.13 51.07 -38.68
C MET A 14 30.72 49.65 -38.84
N ALA A 15 31.06 49.10 -39.99
CA ALA A 15 30.88 47.74 -40.42
C ALA A 15 31.83 46.79 -39.68
N GLY A 16 31.41 45.58 -39.52
CA GLY A 16 32.37 44.55 -39.11
C GLY A 16 31.76 43.22 -38.74
N ALA A 17 31.80 42.30 -39.69
CA ALA A 17 31.93 40.84 -39.56
C ALA A 17 30.79 40.05 -38.96
N LEU A 18 30.09 39.41 -39.86
CA LEU A 18 29.20 38.27 -39.70
C LEU A 18 29.98 37.02 -39.19
N PHE A 19 29.77 36.61 -37.95
CA PHE A 19 30.12 35.24 -37.50
C PHE A 19 28.84 34.48 -37.27
N LEU A 20 28.53 33.59 -38.19
CA LEU A 20 27.50 32.56 -38.04
C LEU A 20 27.99 31.50 -37.04
N GLY A 21 27.63 31.68 -35.76
CA GLY A 21 27.73 30.64 -34.75
C GLY A 21 26.46 29.81 -34.77
N LEU A 22 26.52 28.63 -35.37
CA LEU A 22 25.50 27.61 -35.24
C LEU A 22 25.48 27.13 -33.76
N GLY A 23 24.69 27.80 -32.95
CA GLY A 23 24.32 27.32 -31.63
C GLY A 23 23.40 26.10 -31.78
N ARG A 24 23.94 24.89 -31.53
CA ARG A 24 23.12 23.71 -31.30
C ARG A 24 22.30 23.96 -30.04
N ALA A 25 21.01 24.19 -30.20
CA ALA A 25 20.06 24.10 -29.13
C ALA A 25 20.01 22.62 -28.72
N SER A 26 20.58 22.30 -27.57
CA SER A 26 20.37 21.02 -26.91
C SER A 26 18.92 20.98 -26.43
N LEU A 27 18.07 20.31 -27.18
CA LEU A 27 16.76 19.87 -26.68
C LEU A 27 17.05 18.92 -25.49
N SER A 28 16.86 19.42 -24.27
CA SER A 28 16.73 18.60 -23.09
C SER A 28 15.49 17.75 -23.29
N THR A 29 15.66 16.51 -23.68
CA THR A 29 14.61 15.50 -23.60
C THR A 29 14.31 15.32 -22.12
N ALA A 30 13.12 15.74 -21.68
CA ALA A 30 12.58 15.34 -20.40
C ALA A 30 12.57 13.80 -20.40
N GLU A 31 13.39 13.19 -19.57
CA GLU A 31 13.34 11.74 -19.31
C GLU A 31 11.96 11.43 -18.75
N THR A 32 11.18 10.70 -19.53
CA THR A 32 9.98 10.02 -19.05
C THR A 32 10.43 9.08 -17.92
N PRO A 33 9.79 9.07 -16.74
CA PRO A 33 10.12 8.11 -15.69
C PRO A 33 10.05 6.71 -16.30
N GLY A 34 11.15 5.97 -16.23
CA GLY A 34 11.22 4.62 -16.75
C GLY A 34 10.08 3.79 -16.17
N ALA A 35 9.35 3.11 -17.04
CA ALA A 35 8.30 2.18 -16.63
C ALA A 35 8.91 1.15 -15.68
N GLY A 36 8.29 0.95 -14.53
CA GLY A 36 8.61 -0.10 -13.58
C GLY A 36 8.54 -1.49 -14.23
N PRO A 37 9.01 -2.53 -13.55
CA PRO A 37 8.97 -3.88 -14.11
C PRO A 37 7.54 -4.24 -14.47
N ALA A 38 7.34 -4.70 -15.70
CA ALA A 38 6.05 -5.18 -16.16
C ALA A 38 5.54 -6.27 -15.18
N ALA A 39 4.38 -6.02 -14.59
CA ALA A 39 3.63 -7.05 -13.88
C ALA A 39 3.06 -7.99 -14.93
N ASP A 40 3.83 -9.00 -15.38
CA ASP A 40 3.27 -10.06 -16.21
C ASP A 40 4.15 -11.32 -16.25
N ALA A 41 4.07 -12.08 -15.17
CA ALA A 41 4.22 -13.52 -15.25
C ALA A 41 3.06 -14.11 -14.46
N ARG A 42 1.88 -14.20 -15.09
CA ARG A 42 0.73 -14.92 -14.50
C ARG A 42 1.20 -16.34 -14.17
N GLY A 43 1.17 -16.67 -12.90
CA GLY A 43 1.57 -17.99 -12.42
C GLY A 43 0.64 -19.09 -12.96
N THR A 44 1.02 -20.34 -12.74
CA THR A 44 0.19 -21.48 -13.14
C THR A 44 -1.01 -21.61 -12.21
N ILE A 45 -2.21 -21.61 -12.77
CA ILE A 45 -3.45 -21.78 -12.00
C ILE A 45 -3.47 -23.17 -11.35
N ASP A 46 -3.68 -23.22 -10.03
CA ASP A 46 -3.95 -24.45 -9.28
C ASP A 46 -5.43 -24.86 -9.50
N GLN A 47 -5.69 -25.63 -10.56
CA GLN A 47 -7.04 -25.96 -11.00
C GLN A 47 -7.91 -26.63 -9.91
N PRO A 48 -7.41 -27.60 -9.11
CA PRO A 48 -8.20 -28.16 -8.03
C PRO A 48 -8.60 -27.14 -6.97
N LEU A 49 -7.69 -26.24 -6.59
CA LEU A 49 -7.99 -25.18 -5.63
C LEU A 49 -8.91 -24.12 -6.23
N GLN A 50 -8.70 -23.77 -7.50
CA GLN A 50 -9.55 -22.82 -8.24
C GLN A 50 -11.03 -23.22 -8.19
N GLN A 51 -11.33 -24.48 -8.47
CA GLN A 51 -12.72 -25.00 -8.42
C GLN A 51 -13.34 -24.90 -7.02
N LYS A 52 -12.56 -25.16 -5.97
CA LYS A 52 -13.02 -25.00 -4.59
C LYS A 52 -13.31 -23.54 -4.23
N ILE A 53 -12.43 -22.63 -4.63
CA ILE A 53 -12.59 -21.18 -4.42
C ILE A 53 -13.84 -20.66 -5.13
N GLU A 54 -14.06 -21.08 -6.38
CA GLU A 54 -15.26 -20.72 -7.14
C GLU A 54 -16.54 -21.24 -6.47
N ALA A 55 -16.55 -22.49 -6.01
CA ALA A 55 -17.68 -23.07 -5.32
C ALA A 55 -18.00 -22.37 -3.98
N LEU A 56 -16.95 -22.00 -3.22
CA LEU A 56 -17.11 -21.23 -1.97
C LEU A 56 -17.65 -19.83 -2.24
N ALA A 57 -17.10 -19.14 -3.25
CA ALA A 57 -17.52 -17.77 -3.58
C ALA A 57 -18.95 -17.70 -4.14
N ALA A 58 -19.42 -18.76 -4.82
CA ALA A 58 -20.74 -18.81 -5.47
C ALA A 58 -21.93 -18.70 -4.49
N VAL A 59 -21.73 -18.98 -3.20
CA VAL A 59 -22.77 -18.88 -2.17
C VAL A 59 -22.78 -17.54 -1.44
N HIS A 60 -21.81 -16.65 -1.75
CA HIS A 60 -21.72 -15.33 -1.15
C HIS A 60 -22.83 -14.40 -1.65
N LYS A 61 -23.40 -13.63 -0.73
CA LYS A 61 -24.43 -12.62 -1.04
C LYS A 61 -23.79 -11.24 -1.24
N GLY A 62 -23.12 -11.09 -2.35
CA GLY A 62 -22.37 -9.95 -2.78
C GLY A 62 -21.45 -10.34 -3.92
N ARG A 63 -20.37 -9.62 -4.10
CA ARG A 63 -19.33 -9.95 -5.08
C ARG A 63 -18.02 -10.24 -4.39
N VAL A 64 -17.28 -11.22 -4.89
CA VAL A 64 -15.91 -11.55 -4.45
C VAL A 64 -14.96 -11.29 -5.59
N THR A 65 -13.83 -10.63 -5.31
CA THR A 65 -12.64 -10.67 -6.16
C THR A 65 -11.48 -11.20 -5.34
N LEU A 66 -10.67 -12.05 -5.95
CA LEU A 66 -9.56 -12.70 -5.27
C LEU A 66 -8.40 -12.90 -6.24
N TYR A 67 -7.20 -12.64 -5.74
CA TYR A 67 -5.97 -13.12 -6.35
C TYR A 67 -5.04 -13.63 -5.25
N ALA A 68 -4.49 -14.82 -5.44
CA ALA A 68 -3.52 -15.36 -4.51
C ALA A 68 -2.41 -16.09 -5.26
N THR A 69 -1.19 -15.96 -4.71
CA THR A 69 0.03 -16.55 -5.28
C THR A 69 0.82 -17.30 -4.22
N GLN A 70 1.18 -18.54 -4.48
CA GLN A 70 2.15 -19.28 -3.69
C GLN A 70 3.54 -19.00 -4.26
N LEU A 71 4.34 -18.24 -3.52
CA LEU A 71 5.54 -17.58 -4.04
C LEU A 71 6.69 -18.52 -4.44
N ASN A 72 6.76 -19.72 -3.85
CA ASN A 72 7.82 -20.68 -4.17
C ASN A 72 7.54 -21.49 -5.44
N THR A 73 6.26 -21.73 -5.75
CA THR A 73 5.86 -22.56 -6.88
C THR A 73 5.32 -21.77 -8.05
N GLY A 74 4.95 -20.49 -7.82
CA GLY A 74 4.24 -19.67 -8.80
C GLY A 74 2.79 -20.13 -9.05
N LYS A 75 2.24 -21.03 -8.22
CA LYS A 75 0.83 -21.40 -8.31
C LYS A 75 -0.07 -20.23 -7.91
N THR A 76 -1.17 -20.07 -8.64
CA THR A 76 -2.14 -19.00 -8.41
C THR A 76 -3.56 -19.52 -8.33
N VAL A 77 -4.43 -18.74 -7.70
CA VAL A 77 -5.89 -18.80 -7.85
C VAL A 77 -6.42 -17.40 -8.07
N SER A 78 -7.44 -17.26 -8.91
CA SER A 78 -7.93 -15.97 -9.36
C SER A 78 -9.46 -16.01 -9.50
N LEU A 79 -10.13 -15.00 -8.97
CA LEU A 79 -11.57 -14.81 -9.15
C LEU A 79 -11.83 -13.33 -9.44
N ASP A 80 -12.17 -13.03 -10.69
CA ASP A 80 -12.44 -11.66 -11.15
C ASP A 80 -11.38 -10.62 -10.70
N ALA A 81 -10.10 -11.07 -10.68
CA ALA A 81 -9.01 -10.41 -9.97
C ALA A 81 -8.64 -9.02 -10.49
N ASP A 82 -8.94 -8.76 -11.77
CA ASP A 82 -8.64 -7.47 -12.43
C ASP A 82 -9.86 -6.52 -12.43
N ARG A 83 -10.97 -6.89 -11.76
CA ARG A 83 -12.12 -6.01 -11.59
C ARG A 83 -11.81 -4.88 -10.61
N PRO A 84 -12.02 -3.60 -11.00
CA PRO A 84 -11.83 -2.48 -10.09
C PRO A 84 -12.82 -2.49 -8.92
N VAL A 85 -12.29 -2.32 -7.70
CA VAL A 85 -13.02 -2.36 -6.43
C VAL A 85 -12.66 -1.19 -5.53
N GLN A 86 -13.51 -0.91 -4.54
CA GLN A 86 -13.21 0.06 -3.48
C GLN A 86 -12.12 -0.50 -2.56
N THR A 87 -11.07 0.28 -2.37
CA THR A 87 -9.98 -0.11 -1.47
C THR A 87 -10.38 -0.11 0.00
N ALA A 88 -11.32 0.75 0.40
CA ALA A 88 -11.44 1.12 1.81
C ALA A 88 -10.05 1.40 2.40
N SER A 89 -9.74 0.88 3.60
CA SER A 89 -8.44 1.10 4.24
C SER A 89 -7.29 0.25 3.69
N VAL A 90 -7.50 -0.65 2.72
CA VAL A 90 -6.39 -1.39 2.08
C VAL A 90 -5.46 -0.45 1.31
N ILE A 91 -5.94 0.71 0.82
CA ILE A 91 -5.08 1.73 0.17
C ILE A 91 -3.91 2.20 1.06
N LYS A 92 -3.99 2.01 2.37
CA LYS A 92 -2.92 2.33 3.32
C LYS A 92 -1.65 1.50 3.07
N LEU A 93 -1.74 0.38 2.36
CA LEU A 93 -0.57 -0.36 1.86
C LEU A 93 0.25 0.47 0.87
N ALA A 94 -0.41 1.17 -0.04
CA ALA A 94 0.29 2.05 -0.99
C ALA A 94 0.94 3.26 -0.28
N ILE A 95 0.28 3.81 0.75
CA ILE A 95 0.85 4.88 1.58
C ILE A 95 2.07 4.36 2.36
N LEU A 96 1.97 3.15 2.95
CA LEU A 96 3.07 2.51 3.65
C LEU A 96 4.25 2.25 2.71
N PHE A 97 4.00 1.75 1.50
CA PHE A 97 5.04 1.48 0.51
C PHE A 97 5.74 2.78 0.07
N GLU A 98 5.00 3.88 -0.16
CA GLU A 98 5.63 5.18 -0.42
C GLU A 98 6.47 5.67 0.76
N ALA A 99 6.01 5.47 2.00
CA ALA A 99 6.80 5.79 3.20
C ALA A 99 8.12 5.00 3.25
N MET A 100 8.07 3.69 2.97
CA MET A 100 9.26 2.83 2.89
C MET A 100 10.26 3.38 1.86
N GLU A 101 9.79 3.75 0.69
CA GLU A 101 10.61 4.31 -0.38
C GLU A 101 11.20 5.68 -0.04
N GLN A 102 10.44 6.55 0.64
CA GLN A 102 10.94 7.84 1.11
C GLN A 102 12.03 7.66 2.19
N VAL A 103 11.89 6.66 3.06
CA VAL A 103 12.92 6.32 4.05
C VAL A 103 14.16 5.73 3.37
N ARG A 104 13.99 4.83 2.40
CA ARG A 104 15.07 4.26 1.60
C ARG A 104 15.87 5.36 0.90
N ALA A 105 15.18 6.33 0.30
CA ALA A 105 15.78 7.46 -0.38
C ALA A 105 16.38 8.54 0.57
N GLY A 106 16.33 8.35 1.89
CA GLY A 106 16.79 9.34 2.87
C GLY A 106 15.95 10.63 2.92
N LYS A 107 14.78 10.64 2.29
CA LYS A 107 13.85 11.79 2.25
C LYS A 107 12.90 11.82 3.45
N ALA A 108 12.77 10.72 4.16
CA ALA A 108 12.04 10.58 5.41
C ALA A 108 12.86 9.76 6.41
N ARG A 109 12.50 9.87 7.68
CA ARG A 109 13.11 9.09 8.76
C ARG A 109 12.03 8.54 9.69
N TRP A 110 12.20 7.32 10.17
CA TRP A 110 11.25 6.70 11.11
C TRP A 110 11.06 7.51 12.40
N ASP A 111 12.10 8.21 12.85
CA ASP A 111 12.11 9.01 14.08
C ASP A 111 11.74 10.50 13.88
N GLU A 112 11.49 10.94 12.64
CA GLU A 112 11.03 12.31 12.38
C GLU A 112 9.69 12.56 13.07
N LYS A 113 9.48 13.81 13.51
CA LYS A 113 8.32 14.18 14.33
C LYS A 113 7.20 14.78 13.48
N LEU A 114 6.00 14.23 13.64
CA LEU A 114 4.77 14.73 13.08
C LEU A 114 3.86 15.21 14.21
N THR A 115 3.18 16.33 14.02
CA THR A 115 2.30 16.90 15.04
C THR A 115 0.85 16.82 14.60
N LEU A 116 0.03 16.16 15.40
CA LEU A 116 -1.42 16.20 15.32
C LEU A 116 -1.88 17.50 15.96
N ALA A 117 -2.41 18.43 15.17
CA ALA A 117 -2.92 19.68 15.65
C ALA A 117 -4.40 19.57 16.06
N LYS A 118 -4.88 20.58 16.79
CA LYS A 118 -6.30 20.66 17.17
C LYS A 118 -7.17 20.75 15.91
N GLY A 119 -8.16 19.86 15.80
CA GLY A 119 -9.07 19.80 14.66
C GLY A 119 -8.64 18.90 13.51
N ASP A 120 -7.48 18.25 13.59
CA ASP A 120 -7.03 17.27 12.59
C ASP A 120 -7.63 15.87 12.81
N GLY A 121 -8.27 15.65 13.94
CA GLY A 121 -8.94 14.39 14.27
C GLY A 121 -9.96 13.98 13.21
N VAL A 122 -9.96 12.72 12.83
CA VAL A 122 -10.87 12.12 11.85
C VAL A 122 -11.60 10.96 12.49
N SER A 123 -12.93 10.97 12.39
CA SER A 123 -13.79 9.91 12.92
C SER A 123 -13.67 8.60 12.13
N GLY A 124 -14.24 7.53 12.69
CA GLY A 124 -14.23 6.19 12.14
C GLY A 124 -13.19 5.30 12.81
N SER A 125 -12.34 4.62 12.04
CA SER A 125 -11.32 3.73 12.58
C SER A 125 -10.20 4.48 13.32
N GLY A 126 -9.68 3.87 14.38
CA GLY A 126 -8.52 4.33 15.12
C GLY A 126 -8.87 5.04 16.41
N VAL A 127 -7.84 5.56 17.08
CA VAL A 127 -7.94 6.11 18.43
C VAL A 127 -7.34 7.51 18.57
N LEU A 128 -6.52 7.98 17.62
CA LEU A 128 -5.84 9.28 17.74
C LEU A 128 -6.80 10.46 17.77
N THR A 129 -8.01 10.33 17.24
CA THR A 129 -9.05 11.36 17.30
C THR A 129 -9.50 11.67 18.73
N PHE A 130 -9.22 10.77 19.70
CA PHE A 130 -9.62 10.92 21.11
C PHE A 130 -8.50 11.46 22.00
N PHE A 131 -7.30 11.66 21.45
CA PHE A 131 -6.15 12.13 22.24
C PHE A 131 -6.14 13.65 22.35
N ASP A 132 -5.56 14.14 23.45
CA ASP A 132 -5.32 15.56 23.63
C ASP A 132 -4.34 16.10 22.59
N THR A 133 -4.63 17.29 22.09
CA THR A 133 -3.82 17.96 21.06
C THR A 133 -3.30 19.32 21.55
N PRO A 134 -2.09 19.76 21.12
CA PRO A 134 -1.25 19.14 20.11
C PRO A 134 -0.54 17.86 20.63
N LEU A 135 -0.47 16.83 19.78
CA LEU A 135 0.24 15.58 20.06
C LEU A 135 1.35 15.37 19.03
N THR A 136 2.58 15.14 19.52
CA THR A 136 3.73 14.87 18.64
C THR A 136 4.09 13.39 18.69
N LEU A 137 4.13 12.75 17.51
CA LEU A 137 4.46 11.35 17.30
C LEU A 137 5.64 11.22 16.35
N THR A 138 6.31 10.08 16.34
CA THR A 138 7.25 9.77 15.27
C THR A 138 6.50 9.35 14.01
N LEU A 139 7.14 9.46 12.85
CA LEU A 139 6.59 8.89 11.61
C LEU A 139 6.27 7.40 11.78
N LYS A 140 7.17 6.65 12.45
CA LYS A 140 6.96 5.23 12.77
C LYS A 140 5.68 5.02 13.60
N ASP A 141 5.44 5.83 14.63
CA ASP A 141 4.25 5.71 15.47
C ASP A 141 2.98 6.01 14.68
N VAL A 142 3.01 7.05 13.83
CA VAL A 142 1.88 7.40 12.94
C VAL A 142 1.56 6.25 11.99
N LEU A 143 2.56 5.69 11.30
CA LEU A 143 2.34 4.58 10.39
C LEU A 143 1.94 3.30 11.12
N THR A 144 2.44 3.07 12.34
CA THR A 144 2.01 1.97 13.20
C THR A 144 0.51 2.07 13.49
N MET A 145 0.02 3.23 13.91
CA MET A 145 -1.41 3.45 14.14
C MET A 145 -2.24 3.33 12.85
N MET A 146 -1.73 3.86 11.73
CA MET A 146 -2.36 3.72 10.42
C MET A 146 -2.56 2.26 10.01
N VAL A 147 -1.60 1.39 10.31
CA VAL A 147 -1.62 -0.02 9.90
C VAL A 147 -2.37 -0.88 10.92
N ILE A 148 -1.95 -0.88 12.20
CA ILE A 148 -2.39 -1.84 13.21
C ILE A 148 -3.88 -1.67 13.56
N VAL A 149 -4.32 -0.45 13.84
CA VAL A 149 -5.73 -0.13 14.16
C VAL A 149 -6.43 0.64 13.04
N SER A 150 -5.80 0.69 11.87
CA SER A 150 -6.36 1.39 10.71
C SER A 150 -6.74 2.85 10.99
N ASP A 151 -6.00 3.56 11.83
CA ASP A 151 -6.33 4.91 12.30
C ASP A 151 -6.46 5.91 11.15
N ASN A 152 -7.61 6.57 11.07
CA ASN A 152 -7.91 7.52 10.01
C ASN A 152 -7.18 8.86 10.19
N THR A 153 -6.98 9.29 11.43
CA THR A 153 -6.21 10.49 11.76
C THR A 153 -4.75 10.29 11.40
N ALA A 154 -4.16 9.15 11.79
CA ALA A 154 -2.82 8.77 11.40
C ALA A 154 -2.66 8.66 9.87
N THR A 155 -3.67 8.14 9.18
CA THR A 155 -3.67 8.07 7.71
C THR A 155 -3.55 9.46 7.09
N ASN A 156 -4.35 10.42 7.57
CA ASN A 156 -4.29 11.78 7.06
C ASN A 156 -2.95 12.47 7.38
N LEU A 157 -2.37 12.23 8.56
CA LEU A 157 -1.01 12.71 8.87
C LEU A 157 0.04 12.14 7.91
N GLY A 158 -0.06 10.84 7.59
CA GLY A 158 0.81 10.20 6.59
C GLY A 158 0.62 10.81 5.20
N ILE A 159 -0.63 11.03 4.77
CA ILE A 159 -0.92 11.67 3.48
C ILE A 159 -0.43 13.13 3.47
N ASP A 160 -0.55 13.87 4.57
CA ASP A 160 -0.01 15.23 4.67
C ASP A 160 1.50 15.25 4.58
N ARG A 161 2.17 14.23 5.12
CA ARG A 161 3.64 14.12 5.05
C ARG A 161 4.15 13.78 3.65
N PHE A 162 3.49 12.88 2.94
CA PHE A 162 3.99 12.37 1.65
C PHE A 162 3.30 13.03 0.45
N GLY A 163 2.02 13.37 0.56
CA GLY A 163 1.19 13.89 -0.53
C GLY A 163 0.47 12.78 -1.31
N VAL A 164 -0.77 13.07 -1.72
CA VAL A 164 -1.57 12.19 -2.60
C VAL A 164 -0.84 11.92 -3.91
N SER A 165 -0.25 12.96 -4.50
CA SER A 165 0.45 12.87 -5.78
C SER A 165 1.68 11.97 -5.71
N ALA A 166 2.46 11.99 -4.61
CA ALA A 166 3.62 11.11 -4.46
C ALA A 166 3.20 9.64 -4.32
N VAL A 167 2.15 9.37 -3.53
CA VAL A 167 1.59 8.01 -3.42
C VAL A 167 1.13 7.51 -4.79
N ASN A 168 0.41 8.33 -5.57
CA ASN A 168 -0.05 7.95 -6.91
C ASN A 168 1.10 7.81 -7.90
N ALA A 169 2.15 8.63 -7.81
CA ALA A 169 3.36 8.46 -8.61
C ALA A 169 4.07 7.13 -8.31
N ARG A 170 4.08 6.71 -7.03
CA ARG A 170 4.61 5.40 -6.64
C ARG A 170 3.76 4.25 -7.16
N ILE A 171 2.43 4.36 -7.10
CA ILE A 171 1.49 3.40 -7.68
C ILE A 171 1.76 3.25 -9.19
N ALA A 172 1.87 4.36 -9.91
CA ALA A 172 2.19 4.36 -11.35
C ALA A 172 3.56 3.76 -11.65
N TRP A 173 4.57 4.05 -10.81
CA TRP A 173 5.91 3.47 -10.93
C TRP A 173 5.90 1.94 -10.77
N LEU A 174 5.01 1.40 -9.93
CA LEU A 174 4.78 -0.04 -9.80
C LEU A 174 4.06 -0.65 -11.01
N GLY A 175 3.59 0.16 -11.98
CA GLY A 175 2.82 -0.29 -13.14
C GLY A 175 1.35 -0.57 -12.84
N LEU A 176 0.85 -0.16 -11.67
CA LEU A 176 -0.52 -0.40 -11.24
C LEU A 176 -1.46 0.64 -11.88
N LYS A 177 -2.27 0.21 -12.83
CA LYS A 177 -3.10 1.10 -13.67
C LYS A 177 -4.46 1.41 -13.05
N ASP A 178 -4.97 0.49 -12.25
CA ASP A 178 -6.29 0.54 -11.64
C ASP A 178 -6.25 0.92 -10.16
N THR A 179 -5.06 1.03 -9.57
CA THR A 179 -4.89 1.50 -8.18
C THR A 179 -4.71 3.01 -8.14
N HIS A 180 -5.50 3.68 -7.28
CA HIS A 180 -5.43 5.12 -7.13
C HIS A 180 -5.91 5.58 -5.75
N LEU A 181 -5.15 6.47 -5.10
CA LEU A 181 -5.56 7.20 -3.91
C LEU A 181 -6.17 8.54 -4.33
N TYR A 182 -7.43 8.79 -4.01
CA TYR A 182 -8.12 9.99 -4.48
C TYR A 182 -7.95 11.21 -3.57
N LYS A 183 -8.00 11.03 -2.26
CA LYS A 183 -8.04 12.15 -1.32
C LYS A 183 -7.74 11.72 0.11
N LYS A 184 -7.68 12.68 1.03
CA LYS A 184 -7.66 12.42 2.48
C LYS A 184 -9.03 11.95 2.98
N ILE A 185 -9.03 11.16 4.06
CA ILE A 185 -10.24 10.64 4.69
C ILE A 185 -11.03 11.82 5.31
N GLY A 186 -12.33 11.87 5.03
CA GLY A 186 -13.22 12.90 5.58
C GLY A 186 -12.94 14.34 5.13
N LYS A 187 -12.07 14.53 4.14
CA LYS A 187 -11.74 15.86 3.60
C LYS A 187 -12.14 15.94 2.12
N PRO A 188 -12.43 17.13 1.60
CA PRO A 188 -12.61 17.32 0.16
C PRO A 188 -11.31 16.99 -0.58
N ALA A 189 -11.44 16.69 -1.86
CA ALA A 189 -10.29 16.55 -2.75
C ALA A 189 -9.60 17.91 -2.96
N THR A 190 -8.29 17.90 -3.06
CA THR A 190 -7.46 19.09 -3.33
C THR A 190 -7.17 19.27 -4.83
N GLU A 191 -7.44 18.24 -5.63
CA GLU A 191 -7.20 18.21 -7.08
C GLU A 191 -8.48 17.75 -7.80
N PRO A 192 -8.63 18.03 -9.12
CA PRO A 192 -9.76 17.51 -9.90
C PRO A 192 -9.82 16.00 -9.81
N MET A 193 -11.01 15.47 -9.52
CA MET A 193 -11.25 14.04 -9.37
C MET A 193 -11.73 13.41 -10.67
N PRO A 194 -11.30 12.18 -10.99
CA PRO A 194 -11.88 11.41 -12.08
C PRO A 194 -13.39 11.20 -11.88
N ALA A 195 -14.14 11.05 -12.96
CA ALA A 195 -15.59 10.91 -12.92
C ALA A 195 -16.06 9.66 -12.15
N ASP A 196 -15.24 8.63 -12.06
CA ASP A 196 -15.51 7.39 -11.33
C ASP A 196 -15.24 7.47 -9.81
N GLN A 197 -14.59 8.54 -9.33
CA GLN A 197 -14.23 8.69 -7.92
C GLN A 197 -15.41 8.50 -6.94
N PRO A 198 -16.64 9.02 -7.20
CA PRO A 198 -17.75 8.82 -6.28
C PRO A 198 -18.08 7.33 -6.04
N LYS A 199 -17.86 6.46 -7.04
CA LYS A 199 -18.05 5.03 -6.91
C LYS A 199 -17.02 4.39 -5.99
N PHE A 200 -15.76 4.87 -6.02
CA PHE A 200 -14.64 4.24 -5.30
C PHE A 200 -14.26 4.95 -4.00
N GLY A 201 -14.82 6.13 -3.72
CA GLY A 201 -14.64 6.84 -2.44
C GLY A 201 -13.20 7.30 -2.18
N LEU A 202 -12.51 6.65 -1.25
CA LEU A 202 -11.13 6.98 -0.86
C LEU A 202 -10.10 6.54 -1.90
N GLY A 203 -10.32 5.38 -2.50
CA GLY A 203 -9.38 4.81 -3.45
C GLY A 203 -9.96 3.61 -4.21
N LYS A 204 -9.37 3.35 -5.36
CA LYS A 204 -9.66 2.27 -6.29
C LYS A 204 -8.46 1.32 -6.38
N THR A 205 -8.71 0.04 -6.61
CA THR A 205 -7.68 -0.98 -6.89
C THR A 205 -8.32 -2.21 -7.54
N THR A 206 -7.49 -3.23 -7.80
CA THR A 206 -7.92 -4.59 -8.11
C THR A 206 -7.29 -5.57 -7.11
N ALA A 207 -7.82 -6.78 -6.99
CA ALA A 207 -7.23 -7.80 -6.12
C ALA A 207 -5.81 -8.15 -6.56
N HIS A 208 -5.57 -8.22 -7.86
CA HIS A 208 -4.28 -8.52 -8.46
C HIS A 208 -3.24 -7.42 -8.19
N GLU A 209 -3.62 -6.14 -8.41
CA GLU A 209 -2.69 -5.03 -8.17
C GLU A 209 -2.31 -4.86 -6.70
N MET A 210 -3.27 -5.07 -5.79
CA MET A 210 -2.96 -4.95 -4.36
C MET A 210 -2.15 -6.13 -3.84
N GLU A 211 -2.31 -7.32 -4.45
CA GLU A 211 -1.40 -8.46 -4.24
C GLU A 211 0.04 -8.08 -4.60
N THR A 212 0.25 -7.44 -5.75
CA THR A 212 1.56 -6.95 -6.19
C THR A 212 2.20 -5.99 -5.16
N VAL A 213 1.42 -5.07 -4.59
CA VAL A 213 1.94 -4.17 -3.52
C VAL A 213 2.38 -4.98 -2.30
N MET A 214 1.56 -5.95 -1.86
CA MET A 214 1.89 -6.78 -0.71
C MET A 214 3.08 -7.70 -0.99
N GLU A 215 3.21 -8.25 -2.21
CA GLU A 215 4.37 -9.05 -2.61
C GLU A 215 5.66 -8.24 -2.53
N ARG A 216 5.66 -7.00 -3.04
CA ARG A 216 6.80 -6.09 -2.95
C ARG A 216 7.24 -5.84 -1.52
N ILE A 217 6.28 -5.57 -0.62
CA ILE A 217 6.55 -5.41 0.81
C ILE A 217 7.10 -6.72 1.39
N GLY A 218 6.44 -7.82 1.12
CA GLY A 218 6.77 -9.14 1.69
C GLY A 218 8.11 -9.68 1.25
N ARG A 219 8.48 -9.49 -0.02
CA ARG A 219 9.79 -9.89 -0.57
C ARG A 219 10.88 -8.84 -0.37
N CYS A 220 10.56 -7.72 0.27
CA CYS A 220 11.48 -6.59 0.41
C CYS A 220 12.05 -6.12 -0.94
N GLN A 221 11.19 -5.97 -1.94
CA GLN A 221 11.57 -5.52 -3.28
C GLN A 221 11.32 -4.01 -3.43
N LEU A 222 12.14 -3.22 -2.75
CA LEU A 222 12.10 -1.76 -2.80
C LEU A 222 12.85 -1.21 -4.02
N ALA A 223 13.86 -1.93 -4.50
CA ALA A 223 14.64 -1.53 -5.67
C ALA A 223 13.81 -1.51 -6.95
N GLY A 224 14.03 -0.50 -7.80
CA GLY A 224 13.47 -0.41 -9.13
C GLY A 224 14.17 -1.29 -10.16
N PRO A 225 13.68 -1.30 -11.41
CA PRO A 225 14.34 -1.99 -12.50
C PRO A 225 15.77 -1.47 -12.69
N GLY A 226 16.74 -2.39 -12.63
CA GLY A 226 18.16 -2.04 -12.78
C GLY A 226 18.81 -1.47 -11.52
N GLU A 227 18.08 -1.29 -10.43
CA GLU A 227 18.62 -0.93 -9.12
C GLU A 227 18.94 -2.21 -8.31
N SER A 228 19.94 -2.11 -7.46
CA SER A 228 20.28 -3.17 -6.50
C SER A 228 19.62 -2.90 -5.15
N ALA A 229 19.38 -3.96 -4.37
CA ALA A 229 19.00 -3.82 -2.97
C ALA A 229 20.11 -3.08 -2.19
N GLU A 230 19.71 -2.23 -1.26
CA GLU A 230 20.62 -1.44 -0.43
C GLU A 230 20.74 -2.06 0.98
N PRO A 231 21.86 -1.85 1.68
CA PRO A 231 22.08 -2.43 3.01
C PRO A 231 21.03 -2.08 4.07
N GLY A 232 20.24 -1.01 3.86
CA GLY A 232 19.17 -0.56 4.76
C GLY A 232 17.79 -1.16 4.47
N ASP A 233 17.59 -1.78 3.30
CA ASP A 233 16.29 -2.23 2.84
C ASP A 233 15.64 -3.24 3.79
N GLU A 234 16.42 -4.19 4.30
CA GLU A 234 15.92 -5.21 5.23
C GLU A 234 15.32 -4.59 6.51
N ALA A 235 15.96 -3.58 7.08
CA ALA A 235 15.47 -2.91 8.29
C ALA A 235 14.16 -2.15 8.02
N ILE A 236 14.03 -1.56 6.84
CA ILE A 236 12.81 -0.87 6.40
C ILE A 236 11.66 -1.87 6.24
N CYS A 237 11.89 -2.96 5.54
CA CYS A 237 10.90 -4.03 5.32
C CYS A 237 10.50 -4.69 6.63
N ARG A 238 11.45 -4.97 7.51
CA ARG A 238 11.21 -5.49 8.85
C ARG A 238 10.26 -4.58 9.64
N THR A 239 10.48 -3.28 9.60
CA THR A 239 9.62 -2.30 10.27
C THR A 239 8.19 -2.37 9.74
N ALA A 240 8.01 -2.34 8.42
CA ALA A 240 6.68 -2.41 7.78
C ALA A 240 5.97 -3.75 8.07
N LEU A 241 6.67 -4.87 7.93
CA LEU A 241 6.10 -6.19 8.21
C LEU A 241 5.77 -6.39 9.69
N THR A 242 6.54 -5.80 10.60
CA THR A 242 6.19 -5.80 12.03
C THR A 242 4.85 -5.08 12.27
N MET A 243 4.62 -3.94 11.60
CA MET A 243 3.33 -3.26 11.70
C MET A 243 2.19 -4.12 11.16
N LEU A 244 2.34 -4.69 9.97
CA LEU A 244 1.32 -5.52 9.30
C LEU A 244 1.02 -6.81 10.07
N ARG A 245 2.04 -7.44 10.64
CA ARG A 245 1.91 -8.66 11.45
C ARG A 245 1.11 -8.44 12.74
N ASN A 246 1.15 -7.24 13.29
CA ASN A 246 0.43 -6.84 14.48
C ASN A 246 -0.95 -6.23 14.17
N GLN A 247 -1.53 -6.52 12.99
CA GLN A 247 -2.90 -6.13 12.66
C GLN A 247 -3.87 -6.52 13.77
N PHE A 248 -4.62 -5.55 14.27
CA PHE A 248 -5.57 -5.75 15.37
C PHE A 248 -6.86 -6.45 14.92
N TYR A 249 -7.32 -6.14 13.70
CA TYR A 249 -8.54 -6.72 13.14
C TYR A 249 -8.25 -8.08 12.51
N ARG A 250 -8.65 -9.16 13.20
CA ARG A 250 -8.34 -10.54 12.80
C ARG A 250 -9.56 -11.36 12.41
N ASN A 251 -10.67 -10.71 12.08
CA ASN A 251 -11.95 -11.39 11.76
C ASN A 251 -12.03 -11.89 10.30
N THR A 252 -11.07 -11.58 9.47
CA THR A 252 -10.98 -11.88 8.04
C THR A 252 -9.97 -13.02 7.78
N ILE A 253 -8.92 -12.81 7.01
CA ILE A 253 -7.93 -13.86 6.67
C ILE A 253 -7.49 -14.68 7.88
N PRO A 254 -7.12 -14.11 9.04
CA PRO A 254 -6.59 -14.89 10.16
C PRO A 254 -7.64 -15.74 10.90
N ARG A 255 -8.94 -15.44 10.76
CA ARG A 255 -10.01 -15.94 11.63
C ARG A 255 -10.04 -17.47 11.84
N TYR A 256 -9.85 -18.22 10.77
CA TYR A 256 -9.92 -19.69 10.84
C TYR A 256 -8.55 -20.37 10.74
N LEU A 257 -7.48 -19.61 10.89
CA LEU A 257 -6.11 -20.10 10.78
C LEU A 257 -5.41 -20.28 12.14
N GLU A 258 -6.08 -20.04 13.26
CA GLU A 258 -5.50 -20.10 14.61
C GLU A 258 -4.81 -21.42 14.93
N LYS A 259 -5.35 -22.56 14.44
CA LYS A 259 -4.73 -23.87 14.64
C LYS A 259 -3.44 -24.08 13.83
N LEU A 260 -3.28 -23.31 12.75
CA LEU A 260 -2.14 -23.38 11.85
C LEU A 260 -1.10 -22.31 12.19
N ASP A 261 -1.54 -21.21 12.86
CA ASP A 261 -0.74 -20.04 13.20
C ASP A 261 -0.28 -20.12 14.67
N SER A 262 0.91 -20.66 14.90
CA SER A 262 1.46 -20.84 16.25
C SER A 262 1.80 -19.52 16.91
N SER A 263 1.29 -19.31 18.13
CA SER A 263 1.60 -18.14 18.95
C SER A 263 3.06 -18.11 19.45
N GLU A 264 3.74 -19.24 19.51
CA GLU A 264 5.13 -19.34 20.01
C GLU A 264 6.13 -18.63 19.11
N THR A 265 5.86 -18.57 17.82
CA THR A 265 6.72 -17.92 16.83
C THR A 265 6.20 -16.54 16.41
N GLY A 266 5.09 -16.08 17.00
CA GLY A 266 4.29 -14.96 16.55
C GLY A 266 3.48 -15.30 15.31
N SER A 267 2.54 -14.43 14.92
CA SER A 267 1.69 -14.67 13.77
C SER A 267 2.50 -14.80 12.48
N GLY A 268 2.26 -15.86 11.73
CA GLY A 268 2.75 -16.01 10.35
C GLY A 268 1.94 -15.22 9.32
N ILE A 269 1.05 -14.33 9.76
CA ILE A 269 0.17 -13.55 8.90
C ILE A 269 0.41 -12.05 9.15
N ALA A 270 0.81 -11.33 8.11
CA ALA A 270 0.90 -9.89 8.10
C ALA A 270 -0.11 -9.33 7.10
N SER A 271 -1.09 -8.54 7.57
CA SER A 271 -2.19 -8.13 6.72
C SER A 271 -2.64 -6.67 6.91
N LYS A 272 -3.44 -6.21 5.95
CA LYS A 272 -4.16 -4.95 6.03
C LYS A 272 -5.60 -5.12 5.61
N THR A 273 -6.50 -4.87 6.56
CA THR A 273 -7.94 -4.89 6.35
C THR A 273 -8.49 -3.58 5.79
N GLY A 274 -9.67 -3.65 5.19
CA GLY A 274 -10.43 -2.47 4.75
C GLY A 274 -11.93 -2.74 4.79
N SER A 275 -12.71 -1.83 5.41
CA SER A 275 -14.15 -2.03 5.58
C SER A 275 -14.94 -0.76 5.32
N LEU A 276 -16.08 -0.90 4.63
CA LEU A 276 -17.17 0.08 4.48
C LEU A 276 -18.50 -0.66 4.70
N ASN A 277 -19.63 0.04 4.63
CA ASN A 277 -20.92 -0.58 4.91
C ASN A 277 -21.17 -1.88 4.14
N ALA A 278 -20.89 -1.89 2.83
CA ALA A 278 -21.10 -3.05 1.96
C ALA A 278 -19.79 -3.61 1.38
N VAL A 279 -18.65 -3.34 2.05
CA VAL A 279 -17.30 -3.71 1.58
C VAL A 279 -16.52 -4.31 2.74
N ARG A 280 -15.90 -5.47 2.50
CA ARG A 280 -14.91 -6.10 3.39
C ARG A 280 -13.73 -6.58 2.56
N ASN A 281 -12.55 -6.21 2.96
CA ASN A 281 -11.31 -6.50 2.23
C ASN A 281 -10.22 -6.94 3.20
N ASP A 282 -9.35 -7.83 2.77
CA ASP A 282 -8.10 -8.11 3.47
C ASP A 282 -7.02 -8.55 2.47
N VAL A 283 -5.81 -8.04 2.66
CA VAL A 283 -4.63 -8.38 1.85
C VAL A 283 -3.50 -8.77 2.78
N ALA A 284 -2.96 -9.96 2.59
CA ALA A 284 -1.98 -10.55 3.50
C ALA A 284 -0.82 -11.19 2.77
N ILE A 285 0.37 -11.11 3.40
CA ILE A 285 1.43 -12.10 3.22
C ILE A 285 1.34 -13.12 4.36
N ILE A 286 1.44 -14.40 4.00
CA ILE A 286 1.29 -15.53 4.92
C ILE A 286 2.54 -16.40 4.80
N ALA A 287 3.24 -16.59 5.91
CA ALA A 287 4.43 -17.43 5.99
C ALA A 287 4.04 -18.90 6.20
N GLY A 288 3.66 -19.58 5.12
CA GLY A 288 3.43 -21.02 5.15
C GLY A 288 4.72 -21.81 5.32
N LYS A 289 4.70 -22.93 6.06
CA LYS A 289 5.84 -23.86 6.17
C LYS A 289 6.25 -24.46 4.84
N SER A 290 5.33 -24.53 3.87
CA SER A 290 5.60 -24.95 2.49
C SER A 290 6.05 -23.81 1.58
N GLY A 291 6.24 -22.63 2.12
CA GLY A 291 6.62 -21.40 1.43
C GLY A 291 5.61 -20.26 1.64
N PRO A 292 6.07 -19.02 1.49
CA PRO A 292 5.21 -17.85 1.66
C PRO A 292 4.18 -17.74 0.53
N MET A 293 3.04 -17.14 0.84
CA MET A 293 1.98 -16.84 -0.11
C MET A 293 1.41 -15.45 0.10
N ILE A 294 0.92 -14.84 -0.95
CA ILE A 294 0.15 -13.58 -0.89
C ILE A 294 -1.31 -13.93 -1.15
N VAL A 295 -2.20 -13.34 -0.37
CA VAL A 295 -3.65 -13.52 -0.50
C VAL A 295 -4.31 -12.15 -0.48
N SER A 296 -5.02 -11.79 -1.55
CA SER A 296 -5.71 -10.52 -1.74
C SER A 296 -7.18 -10.80 -2.02
N ILE A 297 -8.07 -10.47 -1.07
CA ILE A 297 -9.50 -10.76 -1.16
C ILE A 297 -10.29 -9.49 -0.89
N PHE A 298 -11.20 -9.17 -1.82
CA PHE A 298 -12.12 -8.05 -1.73
C PHE A 298 -13.54 -8.55 -1.89
N THR A 299 -14.44 -8.01 -1.08
CA THR A 299 -15.87 -8.21 -1.24
C THR A 299 -16.59 -6.88 -1.30
N ASP A 300 -17.51 -6.74 -2.22
CA ASP A 300 -18.36 -5.57 -2.36
C ASP A 300 -19.82 -5.94 -2.67
N GLU A 301 -20.69 -4.95 -2.66
CA GLU A 301 -22.13 -5.16 -2.83
C GLU A 301 -22.70 -6.16 -1.80
N ASN A 302 -22.08 -6.27 -0.62
CA ASN A 302 -22.48 -7.23 0.42
C ASN A 302 -23.89 -6.91 0.93
N GLU A 303 -24.75 -7.93 1.00
CA GLU A 303 -26.09 -7.79 1.62
C GLU A 303 -25.99 -7.57 3.13
N ASP A 304 -25.10 -8.32 3.80
CA ASP A 304 -24.82 -8.14 5.23
C ASP A 304 -23.92 -6.91 5.44
N LYS A 305 -24.51 -5.86 6.02
CA LYS A 305 -23.84 -4.59 6.33
C LYS A 305 -23.53 -4.45 7.82
N SER A 306 -23.66 -5.52 8.59
CA SER A 306 -23.38 -5.52 10.02
C SER A 306 -21.90 -5.24 10.32
N TRP A 307 -21.64 -4.72 11.52
CA TRP A 307 -20.30 -4.47 12.04
C TRP A 307 -19.97 -5.43 13.18
N THR A 308 -20.58 -6.60 13.16
CA THR A 308 -20.33 -7.67 14.13
C THR A 308 -19.18 -8.57 13.65
N ALA A 309 -18.60 -9.31 14.58
CA ALA A 309 -17.55 -10.29 14.26
C ALA A 309 -18.05 -11.43 13.35
N ASP A 310 -19.35 -11.66 13.25
CA ASP A 310 -19.98 -12.69 12.42
C ASP A 310 -20.53 -12.12 11.10
N ASN A 311 -20.05 -10.97 10.67
CA ASN A 311 -20.38 -10.43 9.36
C ASN A 311 -20.10 -11.46 8.27
N GLU A 312 -21.08 -11.72 7.40
CA GLU A 312 -21.03 -12.80 6.41
C GLU A 312 -19.84 -12.65 5.45
N ALA A 313 -19.55 -11.42 5.00
CA ALA A 313 -18.43 -11.17 4.10
C ALA A 313 -17.06 -11.33 4.79
N GLU A 314 -16.92 -10.99 6.07
CA GLU A 314 -15.71 -11.27 6.83
C GLU A 314 -15.50 -12.80 6.99
N MET A 315 -16.58 -13.54 7.27
CA MET A 315 -16.53 -15.00 7.30
C MET A 315 -16.23 -15.62 5.94
N MET A 316 -16.72 -15.03 4.84
CA MET A 316 -16.40 -15.50 3.48
C MET A 316 -14.91 -15.32 3.18
N ILE A 317 -14.34 -14.17 3.46
CA ILE A 317 -12.88 -13.93 3.34
C ILE A 317 -12.10 -14.98 4.15
N ALA A 318 -12.52 -15.25 5.38
CA ALA A 318 -11.85 -16.21 6.25
C ALA A 318 -11.93 -17.66 5.71
N ARG A 319 -13.06 -18.07 5.12
CA ARG A 319 -13.23 -19.41 4.52
C ARG A 319 -12.38 -19.57 3.27
N LEU A 320 -12.34 -18.56 2.41
CA LEU A 320 -11.50 -18.56 1.20
C LEU A 320 -10.01 -18.65 1.58
N ALA A 321 -9.57 -17.83 2.53
CA ALA A 321 -8.19 -17.84 3.02
C ALA A 321 -7.82 -19.19 3.66
N LYS A 322 -8.73 -19.78 4.45
CA LYS A 322 -8.53 -21.09 5.04
C LYS A 322 -8.30 -22.17 3.97
N GLU A 323 -9.14 -22.23 2.94
CA GLU A 323 -9.01 -23.21 1.86
C GLU A 323 -7.67 -23.06 1.12
N ILE A 324 -7.24 -21.83 0.85
CA ILE A 324 -5.95 -21.54 0.22
C ILE A 324 -4.79 -22.02 1.10
N VAL A 325 -4.78 -21.63 2.38
CA VAL A 325 -3.70 -21.93 3.30
C VAL A 325 -3.60 -23.43 3.60
N GLU A 326 -4.73 -24.09 3.86
CA GLU A 326 -4.75 -25.55 4.10
C GLU A 326 -4.31 -26.36 2.88
N THR A 327 -4.57 -25.86 1.66
CA THR A 327 -4.12 -26.50 0.42
C THR A 327 -2.63 -26.27 0.18
N TRP A 328 -2.14 -25.04 0.31
CA TRP A 328 -0.76 -24.70 -0.05
C TRP A 328 0.24 -24.89 1.10
N SER A 329 -0.21 -24.91 2.34
CA SER A 329 0.64 -25.12 3.52
C SER A 329 -0.06 -25.95 4.61
N PRO A 330 -0.41 -27.24 4.34
CA PRO A 330 -1.11 -28.09 5.28
C PRO A 330 -0.32 -28.34 6.57
N ALA A 331 1.00 -28.16 6.55
CA ALA A 331 1.87 -28.28 7.72
C ALA A 331 1.79 -27.06 8.68
N GLY A 332 0.98 -26.04 8.32
CA GLY A 332 0.79 -24.81 9.12
C GLY A 332 1.71 -23.67 8.74
N LEU A 333 1.76 -22.66 9.60
CA LEU A 333 2.48 -21.41 9.41
C LEU A 333 3.75 -21.35 10.24
N ASP A 334 4.72 -20.52 9.84
CA ASP A 334 5.94 -20.21 10.57
C ASP A 334 6.16 -18.69 10.63
N GLY A 335 5.79 -18.10 11.75
CA GLY A 335 5.95 -16.66 11.96
C GLY A 335 7.41 -16.16 11.89
N LYS A 336 8.41 -17.02 12.08
CA LYS A 336 9.83 -16.68 11.95
C LYS A 336 10.27 -16.52 10.49
N ALA A 337 9.57 -17.19 9.58
CA ALA A 337 9.88 -17.16 8.15
C ALA A 337 9.21 -15.99 7.40
N LEU A 338 8.45 -15.12 8.08
CA LEU A 338 7.75 -14.02 7.44
C LEU A 338 8.71 -13.04 6.75
N VAL A 339 9.84 -12.79 7.40
CA VAL A 339 11.01 -12.12 6.81
C VAL A 339 12.24 -12.82 7.36
N PRO A 340 13.25 -13.15 6.54
CA PRO A 340 14.52 -13.65 7.04
C PRO A 340 15.05 -12.73 8.13
N GLY A 341 15.28 -13.27 9.33
CA GLY A 341 15.71 -12.51 10.50
C GLY A 341 14.59 -11.78 11.28
N LEU A 342 13.34 -11.86 10.87
CA LEU A 342 12.22 -11.35 11.66
C LEU A 342 11.81 -12.36 12.73
N GLY A 343 12.67 -12.53 13.74
CA GLY A 343 12.30 -13.24 14.96
C GLY A 343 11.36 -12.38 15.83
N LEU A 344 10.64 -13.03 16.75
CA LEU A 344 9.83 -12.32 17.78
C LEU A 344 10.66 -11.34 18.62
N ASP A 345 11.98 -11.55 18.69
CA ASP A 345 12.91 -10.80 19.52
C ASP A 345 13.36 -9.47 18.88
N ALA A 346 12.90 -9.13 17.69
CA ALA A 346 13.25 -7.86 17.01
C ALA A 346 12.74 -6.59 17.76
N GLY A 347 12.04 -6.76 18.87
CA GLY A 347 11.58 -5.67 19.76
C GLY A 347 12.40 -5.49 21.05
N SER A 348 13.28 -6.44 21.40
CA SER A 348 13.96 -6.45 22.71
C SER A 348 15.46 -6.17 22.71
N SER A 349 16.09 -5.95 21.55
CA SER A 349 17.53 -5.64 21.50
C SER A 349 17.82 -4.14 21.36
N SER A 350 17.25 -3.30 22.22
CA SER A 350 17.99 -2.10 22.64
C SER A 350 18.92 -2.51 23.76
N GLY A 351 19.99 -3.19 23.41
CA GLY A 351 21.03 -3.56 24.34
C GLY A 351 21.57 -2.32 25.03
N ALA A 352 21.33 -2.24 26.30
CA ALA A 352 22.19 -1.51 27.20
C ALA A 352 23.60 -2.16 27.10
N SER A 353 24.47 -1.61 26.26
CA SER A 353 25.91 -1.77 26.47
C SER A 353 26.33 -0.75 27.50
N LYS A 354 26.76 -1.26 28.61
CA LYS A 354 27.48 -0.52 29.66
C LYS A 354 28.76 0.11 29.10
#